data_8c85edefc62003abc686d28fb2f45509
#
_entry.id   8c85edefc62003abc686d28fb2f45509
#
_cell.length_a   1.000
_cell.length_b   1.000
_cell.length_c   1.000
_cell.angle_alpha   90.00
_cell.angle_beta   90.00
_cell.angle_gamma   90.00
#
_symmetry.space_group_name_H-M   'P 1'
#
loop_
_entity.id
_entity.type
_entity.pdbx_description
1 polymer ?
#
loop_
_entity_poly.entity_id
_entity_poly.type
_entity_poly.pdbx_seq_one_letter_code
_entity_poly.pdbx_strand_id
1 'polypeptide(L)'
;MAGVIQTTVRRSMPASLLLRVRHRSPGLANGLVGGALAAGLGLAAFTVLVMLLWVSSPYPDSGPGGALHVAAALWLLAHGAELVRVDTLSGAPAPMGVPPLLLAVVPVWLLHRAARDTAEGGARDNAPLMPGRTAWAGVVLGYLAVAAPAALYAAGGALRPSWTWTALCVPLVALVAAGTGVWTAYGRPSGPLEQVLGAVLPRGARHLVLGPDGRPGVAARAAAAGATVLVAGGAVLLTVSLGWHFGETRRTFGRLTEGWSGWLAVLLLCVTLLPNAAVWAAAYALGPGFLLGAGVAVTPLGARAAPLLPPFPLLAAVPDPGAGTALHGTVVALPLTAGVVVGWFVGRGSVTGGGRFGVWTTGRTAGAAAFAAGLCGVLMALLAGLAGGPLGTAALARFGPVWWQVGLATAVWLGLTAAATALTVRAWRLRRSYRRGERRADRVVAPRRRPALPRPPRRERLPRGTWFKRKPGRSAPAPAPVAADEPYLLLDDDGDDGDDRAHGAPDDLRDLRDLRDGTDPFGLRPRPEPLDDLPTASPPAAPGDTEPRPPA
;
A
#
# COMPACT_ATOMS: atom_id res chain seq x y z
N MET A 1 -7.01 -72.46 -18.70
CA MET A 1 -6.55 -71.75 -17.47
C MET A 1 -6.40 -70.27 -17.85
N ALA A 2 -7.38 -69.46 -17.51
CA ALA A 2 -7.37 -68.03 -17.78
C ALA A 2 -6.96 -67.30 -16.52
N GLY A 3 -5.80 -66.64 -16.56
CA GLY A 3 -5.30 -65.80 -15.47
C GLY A 3 -5.97 -64.42 -15.49
N VAL A 4 -6.70 -64.11 -14.44
CA VAL A 4 -7.33 -62.81 -14.20
C VAL A 4 -6.27 -61.86 -13.71
N ILE A 5 -5.92 -60.86 -14.53
CA ILE A 5 -5.09 -59.72 -14.10
C ILE A 5 -5.97 -58.77 -13.31
N GLN A 6 -5.83 -58.74 -12.00
CA GLN A 6 -6.40 -57.68 -11.16
C GLN A 6 -5.63 -56.39 -11.35
N THR A 7 -6.20 -55.46 -12.07
CA THR A 7 -5.76 -54.07 -12.09
C THR A 7 -6.10 -53.39 -10.79
N THR A 8 -5.09 -53.05 -10.00
CA THR A 8 -5.19 -52.21 -8.80
C THR A 8 -5.75 -50.86 -9.17
N VAL A 9 -7.02 -50.63 -8.85
CA VAL A 9 -7.67 -49.33 -8.92
C VAL A 9 -6.93 -48.37 -7.98
N ARG A 10 -6.17 -47.44 -8.57
CA ARG A 10 -5.66 -46.25 -7.90
C ARG A 10 -6.85 -45.55 -7.25
N ARG A 11 -6.90 -45.52 -5.92
CA ARG A 11 -7.87 -44.73 -5.15
C ARG A 11 -7.67 -43.26 -5.53
N SER A 12 -8.44 -42.78 -6.50
CA SER A 12 -8.66 -41.36 -6.70
C SER A 12 -9.34 -40.82 -5.44
N MET A 13 -8.81 -39.75 -4.89
CA MET A 13 -9.44 -38.99 -3.80
C MET A 13 -10.95 -38.87 -4.10
N PRO A 14 -11.81 -39.13 -3.11
CA PRO A 14 -13.23 -39.24 -3.38
C PRO A 14 -13.76 -37.90 -3.91
N ALA A 15 -14.23 -37.90 -5.15
CA ALA A 15 -14.92 -36.77 -5.80
C ALA A 15 -16.03 -36.18 -4.93
N SER A 16 -16.56 -36.98 -4.00
CA SER A 16 -17.54 -36.61 -2.99
C SER A 16 -17.04 -35.56 -1.98
N LEU A 17 -15.76 -35.53 -1.63
CA LEU A 17 -15.19 -34.50 -0.75
C LEU A 17 -15.07 -33.15 -1.47
N LEU A 18 -14.60 -33.16 -2.71
CA LEU A 18 -14.53 -31.95 -3.55
C LEU A 18 -15.93 -31.38 -3.82
N LEU A 19 -16.91 -32.23 -4.07
CA LEU A 19 -18.32 -31.80 -4.25
C LEU A 19 -18.91 -31.26 -2.95
N ARG A 20 -18.64 -31.84 -1.78
CA ARG A 20 -19.11 -31.32 -0.48
C ARG A 20 -18.49 -29.98 -0.12
N VAL A 21 -17.22 -29.77 -0.42
CA VAL A 21 -16.53 -28.47 -0.22
C VAL A 21 -17.11 -27.43 -1.16
N ARG A 22 -17.38 -27.79 -2.40
CA ARG A 22 -17.98 -26.89 -3.42
C ARG A 22 -19.40 -26.46 -3.07
N HIS A 23 -20.21 -27.35 -2.45
CA HIS A 23 -21.57 -27.02 -2.02
C HIS A 23 -21.64 -26.24 -0.69
N ARG A 24 -20.64 -26.38 0.21
CA ARG A 24 -20.63 -25.71 1.52
C ARG A 24 -20.01 -24.33 1.51
N SER A 25 -19.20 -24.00 0.52
CA SER A 25 -18.53 -22.70 0.40
C SER A 25 -18.35 -22.36 -1.08
N PRO A 26 -19.40 -21.91 -1.78
CA PRO A 26 -19.26 -21.43 -3.15
C PRO A 26 -18.25 -20.27 -3.12
N GLY A 27 -17.07 -20.46 -3.75
CA GLY A 27 -16.01 -19.48 -3.76
C GLY A 27 -14.69 -19.88 -3.14
N LEU A 28 -14.68 -20.74 -2.14
CA LEU A 28 -13.43 -21.26 -1.59
C LEU A 28 -12.62 -21.99 -2.69
N ALA A 29 -13.31 -22.79 -3.52
CA ALA A 29 -12.69 -23.50 -4.64
C ALA A 29 -12.06 -22.54 -5.65
N ASN A 30 -12.77 -21.46 -6.01
CA ASN A 30 -12.24 -20.43 -6.91
C ASN A 30 -11.02 -19.74 -6.31
N GLY A 31 -11.06 -19.42 -5.00
CA GLY A 31 -9.92 -18.87 -4.28
C GLY A 31 -8.71 -19.81 -4.28
N LEU A 32 -8.93 -21.11 -3.99
CA LEU A 32 -7.87 -22.12 -4.02
C LEU A 32 -7.21 -22.21 -5.39
N VAL A 33 -8.01 -22.30 -6.46
CA VAL A 33 -7.50 -22.33 -7.83
C VAL A 33 -6.78 -21.03 -8.18
N GLY A 34 -7.34 -19.87 -7.83
CA GLY A 34 -6.72 -18.55 -8.06
C GLY A 34 -5.36 -18.42 -7.37
N GLY A 35 -5.26 -18.86 -6.11
CA GLY A 35 -4.01 -18.88 -5.36
C GLY A 35 -2.97 -19.85 -5.93
N ALA A 36 -3.38 -21.06 -6.29
CA ALA A 36 -2.52 -22.05 -6.90
C ALA A 36 -2.00 -21.59 -8.28
N LEU A 37 -2.86 -20.96 -9.09
CA LEU A 37 -2.47 -20.38 -10.37
C LEU A 37 -1.49 -19.20 -10.18
N ALA A 38 -1.70 -18.34 -9.21
CA ALA A 38 -0.78 -17.24 -8.92
C ALA A 38 0.61 -17.76 -8.52
N ALA A 39 0.67 -18.79 -7.66
CA ALA A 39 1.93 -19.42 -7.29
C ALA A 39 2.59 -20.13 -8.47
N GLY A 40 1.81 -20.90 -9.24
CA GLY A 40 2.30 -21.63 -10.42
C GLY A 40 2.83 -20.72 -11.51
N LEU A 41 2.13 -19.62 -11.82
CA LEU A 41 2.57 -18.60 -12.79
C LEU A 41 3.84 -17.89 -12.31
N GLY A 42 3.90 -17.54 -11.02
CA GLY A 42 5.10 -16.98 -10.43
C GLY A 42 6.29 -17.93 -10.56
N LEU A 43 6.16 -19.16 -10.11
CA LEU A 43 7.21 -20.19 -10.21
C LEU A 43 7.62 -20.45 -11.68
N ALA A 44 6.64 -20.53 -12.59
CA ALA A 44 6.90 -20.71 -14.03
C ALA A 44 7.70 -19.55 -14.62
N ALA A 45 7.39 -18.30 -14.26
CA ALA A 45 8.13 -17.13 -14.72
C ALA A 45 9.61 -17.19 -14.30
N PHE A 46 9.88 -17.55 -13.03
CA PHE A 46 11.25 -17.76 -12.55
C PHE A 46 11.93 -18.94 -13.23
N THR A 47 11.20 -20.03 -13.46
CA THR A 47 11.71 -21.19 -14.18
C THR A 47 12.13 -20.82 -15.61
N VAL A 48 11.29 -20.10 -16.34
CA VAL A 48 11.62 -19.65 -17.71
C VAL A 48 12.85 -18.74 -17.68
N LEU A 49 12.91 -17.79 -16.75
CA LEU A 49 14.06 -16.88 -16.61
C LEU A 49 15.36 -17.66 -16.37
N VAL A 50 15.37 -18.57 -15.39
CA VAL A 50 16.57 -19.33 -15.03
C VAL A 50 16.95 -20.32 -16.14
N MET A 51 15.98 -20.98 -16.77
CA MET A 51 16.24 -21.90 -17.89
C MET A 51 16.81 -21.18 -19.12
N LEU A 52 16.32 -19.97 -19.44
CA LEU A 52 16.89 -19.15 -20.51
C LEU A 52 18.35 -18.78 -20.22
N LEU A 53 18.65 -18.37 -19.00
CA LEU A 53 20.02 -18.06 -18.58
C LEU A 53 20.91 -19.29 -18.59
N TRP A 54 20.39 -20.45 -18.17
CA TRP A 54 21.11 -21.72 -18.17
C TRP A 54 21.43 -22.19 -19.59
N VAL A 55 20.45 -22.17 -20.51
CA VAL A 55 20.65 -22.56 -21.92
C VAL A 55 21.63 -21.62 -22.65
N SER A 56 21.63 -20.33 -22.29
CA SER A 56 22.53 -19.35 -22.88
C SER A 56 23.95 -19.40 -22.26
N SER A 57 24.15 -20.15 -21.17
CA SER A 57 25.47 -20.31 -20.53
C SER A 57 26.37 -21.20 -21.41
N PRO A 58 27.63 -20.77 -21.68
CA PRO A 58 28.57 -21.57 -22.47
C PRO A 58 29.06 -22.84 -21.73
N TYR A 59 28.93 -22.87 -20.40
CA TYR A 59 29.37 -23.98 -19.55
C TYR A 59 28.26 -24.32 -18.53
N PRO A 60 27.22 -25.08 -18.94
CA PRO A 60 26.17 -25.48 -18.03
C PRO A 60 26.63 -26.63 -17.12
N ASP A 61 27.42 -26.33 -16.09
CA ASP A 61 27.98 -27.31 -15.15
C ASP A 61 26.91 -28.08 -14.35
N SER A 62 25.72 -27.47 -14.14
CA SER A 62 24.56 -28.13 -13.54
C SER A 62 23.58 -28.56 -14.64
N GLY A 63 23.15 -29.82 -14.62
CA GLY A 63 22.09 -30.29 -15.51
C GLY A 63 20.79 -29.49 -15.36
N PRO A 64 19.78 -29.69 -16.26
CA PRO A 64 18.51 -28.96 -16.22
C PRO A 64 17.79 -29.08 -14.85
N GLY A 65 17.97 -30.20 -14.13
CA GLY A 65 17.49 -30.36 -12.77
C GLY A 65 18.08 -29.36 -11.78
N GLY A 66 19.38 -29.08 -11.88
CA GLY A 66 20.04 -28.07 -11.06
C GLY A 66 19.48 -26.66 -11.32
N ALA A 67 19.26 -26.31 -12.59
CA ALA A 67 18.63 -25.03 -12.96
C ALA A 67 17.21 -24.89 -12.38
N LEU A 68 16.42 -25.95 -12.37
CA LEU A 68 15.09 -25.95 -11.77
C LEU A 68 15.12 -25.77 -10.25
N HIS A 69 16.09 -26.38 -9.56
CA HIS A 69 16.29 -26.14 -8.10
C HIS A 69 16.64 -24.68 -7.84
N VAL A 70 17.51 -24.07 -8.66
CA VAL A 70 17.86 -22.64 -8.55
C VAL A 70 16.64 -21.76 -8.81
N ALA A 71 15.80 -22.08 -9.80
CA ALA A 71 14.57 -21.33 -10.08
C ALA A 71 13.59 -21.34 -8.88
N ALA A 72 13.37 -22.52 -8.27
CA ALA A 72 12.55 -22.65 -7.08
C ALA A 72 13.16 -21.89 -5.88
N ALA A 73 14.46 -21.97 -5.67
CA ALA A 73 15.17 -21.25 -4.62
C ALA A 73 15.06 -19.73 -4.83
N LEU A 74 15.27 -19.23 -6.06
CA LEU A 74 15.16 -17.81 -6.39
C LEU A 74 13.72 -17.29 -6.21
N TRP A 75 12.72 -18.12 -6.55
CA TRP A 75 11.33 -17.78 -6.29
C TRP A 75 11.04 -17.65 -4.79
N LEU A 76 11.59 -18.52 -3.93
CA LEU A 76 11.50 -18.40 -2.47
C LEU A 76 12.23 -17.16 -1.95
N LEU A 77 13.42 -16.87 -2.47
CA LEU A 77 14.17 -15.65 -2.14
C LEU A 77 13.37 -14.39 -2.48
N ALA A 78 12.62 -14.37 -3.58
CA ALA A 78 11.75 -13.27 -3.96
C ALA A 78 10.61 -13.01 -2.94
N HIS A 79 10.28 -13.97 -2.06
CA HIS A 79 9.39 -13.77 -0.92
C HIS A 79 10.11 -13.27 0.35
N GLY A 80 11.43 -13.05 0.28
CA GLY A 80 12.25 -12.70 1.44
C GLY A 80 12.73 -13.90 2.27
N ALA A 81 12.53 -15.13 1.78
CA ALA A 81 13.06 -16.32 2.45
C ALA A 81 14.58 -16.38 2.26
N GLU A 82 15.31 -16.53 3.36
CA GLU A 82 16.75 -16.71 3.34
C GLU A 82 17.11 -18.07 2.76
N LEU A 83 18.12 -18.10 1.89
CA LEU A 83 18.71 -19.32 1.34
C LEU A 83 20.04 -19.61 2.03
N VAL A 84 20.40 -20.88 2.11
CA VAL A 84 21.68 -21.33 2.66
C VAL A 84 22.44 -22.08 1.56
N ARG A 85 23.59 -21.55 1.18
CA ARG A 85 24.51 -22.24 0.28
C ARG A 85 25.30 -23.27 1.05
N VAL A 86 25.20 -24.53 0.64
CA VAL A 86 25.88 -25.66 1.31
C VAL A 86 27.27 -25.93 0.74
N ASP A 87 27.46 -25.72 -0.57
CA ASP A 87 28.74 -25.94 -1.25
C ASP A 87 29.59 -24.68 -1.16
N THR A 88 30.36 -24.55 -0.10
CA THR A 88 31.29 -23.45 0.12
C THR A 88 32.71 -23.97 0.23
N LEU A 89 33.67 -23.15 -0.19
CA LEU A 89 35.11 -23.49 -0.08
C LEU A 89 35.56 -23.69 1.36
N SER A 90 34.87 -23.10 2.33
CA SER A 90 35.17 -23.22 3.76
C SER A 90 34.49 -24.44 4.40
N GLY A 91 33.61 -25.15 3.70
CA GLY A 91 32.77 -26.21 4.24
C GLY A 91 31.68 -25.73 5.20
N ALA A 92 31.66 -24.46 5.57
CA ALA A 92 30.62 -23.89 6.43
C ALA A 92 29.45 -23.35 5.59
N PRO A 93 28.19 -23.66 5.99
CA PRO A 93 27.02 -23.13 5.27
C PRO A 93 27.00 -21.59 5.27
N ALA A 94 26.77 -20.97 4.10
CA ALA A 94 26.74 -19.52 3.95
C ALA A 94 25.31 -19.03 3.70
N PRO A 95 24.73 -18.19 4.58
CA PRO A 95 23.41 -17.63 4.39
C PRO A 95 23.41 -16.56 3.27
N MET A 96 22.36 -16.54 2.46
CA MET A 96 22.08 -15.58 1.39
C MET A 96 20.67 -15.04 1.59
N GLY A 97 20.56 -13.84 2.17
CA GLY A 97 19.29 -13.26 2.59
C GLY A 97 19.00 -11.88 2.02
N VAL A 98 19.64 -11.49 0.89
CA VAL A 98 19.31 -10.23 0.18
C VAL A 98 18.35 -10.52 -0.96
N PRO A 99 17.04 -10.34 -0.78
CA PRO A 99 16.07 -10.56 -1.84
C PRO A 99 16.13 -9.41 -2.86
N PRO A 100 16.22 -9.71 -4.18
CA PRO A 100 16.08 -8.68 -5.20
C PRO A 100 14.65 -8.14 -5.20
N LEU A 101 14.46 -6.87 -4.77
CA LEU A 101 13.12 -6.30 -4.57
C LEU A 101 12.29 -6.23 -5.86
N LEU A 102 12.94 -6.09 -7.04
CA LEU A 102 12.20 -6.11 -8.28
C LEU A 102 11.54 -7.46 -8.54
N LEU A 103 12.21 -8.57 -8.19
CA LEU A 103 11.66 -9.90 -8.32
C LEU A 103 10.51 -10.16 -7.34
N ALA A 104 10.55 -9.54 -6.15
CA ALA A 104 9.48 -9.63 -5.16
C ALA A 104 8.14 -9.02 -5.66
N VAL A 105 8.19 -8.10 -6.62
CA VAL A 105 6.99 -7.51 -7.22
C VAL A 105 6.11 -8.56 -7.88
N VAL A 106 6.71 -9.58 -8.51
CA VAL A 106 5.97 -10.61 -9.27
C VAL A 106 5.01 -11.41 -8.36
N PRO A 107 5.47 -12.10 -7.29
CA PRO A 107 4.57 -12.84 -6.43
C PRO A 107 3.56 -11.95 -5.71
N VAL A 108 3.96 -10.75 -5.27
CA VAL A 108 3.05 -9.81 -4.60
C VAL A 108 1.94 -9.34 -5.53
N TRP A 109 2.28 -8.99 -6.78
CA TRP A 109 1.31 -8.56 -7.78
C TRP A 109 0.34 -9.68 -8.18
N LEU A 110 0.86 -10.90 -8.41
CA LEU A 110 0.03 -12.06 -8.77
C LEU A 110 -0.95 -12.42 -7.66
N LEU A 111 -0.49 -12.45 -6.40
CA LEU A 111 -1.34 -12.69 -5.23
C LEU A 111 -2.41 -11.62 -5.05
N HIS A 112 -2.01 -10.35 -5.14
CA HIS A 112 -2.93 -9.22 -5.04
C HIS A 112 -4.03 -9.33 -6.10
N ARG A 113 -3.64 -9.58 -7.36
CA ARG A 113 -4.57 -9.71 -8.47
C ARG A 113 -5.50 -10.91 -8.29
N ALA A 114 -4.96 -12.10 -7.98
CA ALA A 114 -5.77 -13.30 -7.78
C ALA A 114 -6.80 -13.13 -6.65
N ALA A 115 -6.40 -12.48 -5.55
CA ALA A 115 -7.30 -12.23 -4.43
C ALA A 115 -8.38 -11.21 -4.78
N ARG A 116 -8.03 -10.17 -5.55
CA ARG A 116 -8.97 -9.19 -6.04
C ARG A 116 -9.97 -9.80 -7.01
N ASP A 117 -9.50 -10.51 -8.04
CA ASP A 117 -10.35 -11.17 -9.05
C ASP A 117 -11.29 -12.21 -8.40
N THR A 118 -10.80 -12.92 -7.37
CA THR A 118 -11.62 -13.87 -6.59
C THR A 118 -12.72 -13.15 -5.79
N ALA A 119 -12.40 -12.02 -5.16
CA ALA A 119 -13.36 -11.25 -4.36
C ALA A 119 -14.42 -10.56 -5.23
N GLU A 120 -14.06 -10.12 -6.43
CA GLU A 120 -14.97 -9.53 -7.42
C GLU A 120 -15.89 -10.57 -8.08
N GLY A 121 -15.73 -11.86 -7.77
CA GLY A 121 -16.64 -12.94 -8.18
C GLY A 121 -16.66 -13.24 -9.68
N GLY A 122 -15.62 -12.82 -10.41
CA GLY A 122 -15.58 -12.92 -11.88
C GLY A 122 -16.67 -12.03 -12.49
N ALA A 123 -16.35 -10.80 -12.75
CA ALA A 123 -17.19 -9.65 -13.13
C ALA A 123 -18.10 -9.81 -14.37
N ARG A 124 -18.54 -11.02 -14.70
CA ARG A 124 -19.38 -11.29 -15.88
C ARG A 124 -20.88 -11.27 -15.63
N ASP A 125 -21.31 -11.45 -14.41
CA ASP A 125 -22.74 -11.43 -14.09
C ASP A 125 -22.91 -10.72 -12.76
N ASN A 126 -23.62 -9.67 -12.62
CA ASN A 126 -24.06 -8.96 -11.42
C ASN A 126 -24.09 -9.79 -10.11
N ALA A 127 -23.14 -10.72 -9.99
CA ALA A 127 -22.99 -11.62 -8.86
C ALA A 127 -22.56 -10.83 -7.62
N PRO A 128 -23.17 -11.07 -6.46
CA PRO A 128 -22.79 -10.41 -5.24
C PRO A 128 -21.32 -10.70 -4.92
N LEU A 129 -20.60 -9.68 -4.43
CA LEU A 129 -19.21 -9.81 -3.97
C LEU A 129 -19.09 -11.01 -3.02
N MET A 130 -18.08 -11.84 -3.26
CA MET A 130 -17.83 -13.01 -2.45
C MET A 130 -17.40 -12.60 -1.03
N PRO A 131 -17.75 -13.35 0.03
CA PRO A 131 -17.29 -13.02 1.37
C PRO A 131 -15.78 -12.88 1.42
N GLY A 132 -15.26 -11.68 1.77
CA GLY A 132 -13.85 -11.36 1.68
C GLY A 132 -12.93 -12.32 2.45
N ARG A 133 -13.40 -12.84 3.59
CA ARG A 133 -12.66 -13.85 4.37
C ARG A 133 -12.49 -15.16 3.60
N THR A 134 -13.51 -15.60 2.87
CA THR A 134 -13.48 -16.83 2.07
C THR A 134 -12.56 -16.69 0.86
N ALA A 135 -12.65 -15.56 0.15
CA ALA A 135 -11.76 -15.24 -0.97
C ALA A 135 -10.29 -15.18 -0.51
N TRP A 136 -10.02 -14.45 0.58
CA TRP A 136 -8.70 -14.33 1.17
C TRP A 136 -8.12 -15.68 1.61
N ALA A 137 -8.86 -16.44 2.42
CA ALA A 137 -8.39 -17.73 2.90
C ALA A 137 -8.18 -18.73 1.75
N GLY A 138 -9.08 -18.76 0.78
CA GLY A 138 -8.96 -19.62 -0.40
C GLY A 138 -7.66 -19.33 -1.17
N VAL A 139 -7.40 -18.07 -1.51
CA VAL A 139 -6.20 -17.68 -2.25
C VAL A 139 -4.93 -17.99 -1.47
N VAL A 140 -4.88 -17.67 -0.18
CA VAL A 140 -3.72 -17.96 0.67
C VAL A 140 -3.45 -19.48 0.74
N LEU A 141 -4.47 -20.29 1.02
CA LEU A 141 -4.33 -21.73 1.08
C LEU A 141 -3.91 -22.33 -0.27
N GLY A 142 -4.51 -21.89 -1.37
CA GLY A 142 -4.14 -22.32 -2.72
C GLY A 142 -2.69 -21.99 -3.06
N TYR A 143 -2.25 -20.79 -2.70
CA TYR A 143 -0.87 -20.36 -2.89
C TYR A 143 0.12 -21.21 -2.10
N LEU A 144 -0.16 -21.42 -0.81
CA LEU A 144 0.70 -22.22 0.08
C LEU A 144 0.74 -23.70 -0.31
N ALA A 145 -0.33 -24.24 -0.89
CA ALA A 145 -0.37 -25.61 -1.40
C ALA A 145 0.62 -25.85 -2.56
N VAL A 146 0.98 -24.81 -3.31
CA VAL A 146 2.04 -24.87 -4.34
C VAL A 146 3.40 -24.49 -3.75
N ALA A 147 3.42 -23.53 -2.82
CA ALA A 147 4.66 -23.04 -2.22
C ALA A 147 5.35 -24.11 -1.37
N ALA A 148 4.60 -24.94 -0.65
CA ALA A 148 5.18 -26.00 0.19
C ALA A 148 5.95 -27.05 -0.63
N PRO A 149 5.39 -27.68 -1.69
CA PRO A 149 6.17 -28.61 -2.51
C PRO A 149 7.31 -27.90 -3.27
N ALA A 150 7.19 -26.64 -3.65
CA ALA A 150 8.28 -25.88 -4.27
C ALA A 150 9.45 -25.69 -3.28
N ALA A 151 9.16 -25.42 -2.00
CA ALA A 151 10.18 -25.31 -0.96
C ALA A 151 10.88 -26.66 -0.68
N LEU A 152 10.12 -27.74 -0.66
CA LEU A 152 10.67 -29.11 -0.53
C LEU A 152 11.56 -29.46 -1.73
N TYR A 153 11.13 -29.09 -2.94
CA TYR A 153 11.94 -29.29 -4.14
C TYR A 153 13.23 -28.49 -4.09
N ALA A 154 13.16 -27.20 -3.74
CA ALA A 154 14.35 -26.33 -3.61
C ALA A 154 15.36 -26.88 -2.60
N ALA A 155 14.92 -27.55 -1.53
CA ALA A 155 15.78 -28.11 -0.50
C ALA A 155 16.72 -29.22 -1.02
N GLY A 156 16.43 -29.84 -2.17
CA GLY A 156 17.30 -30.81 -2.84
C GLY A 156 18.47 -30.20 -3.62
N GLY A 157 18.50 -28.87 -3.78
CA GLY A 157 19.55 -28.18 -4.54
C GLY A 157 20.74 -27.70 -3.72
N ALA A 158 21.70 -27.04 -4.38
CA ALA A 158 22.86 -26.40 -3.76
C ALA A 158 22.49 -25.17 -2.90
N LEU A 159 21.39 -24.51 -3.26
CA LEU A 159 20.81 -23.39 -2.51
C LEU A 159 19.58 -23.88 -1.75
N ARG A 160 19.72 -24.16 -0.47
CA ARG A 160 18.64 -24.70 0.37
C ARG A 160 17.88 -23.59 1.07
N PRO A 161 16.52 -23.64 1.11
CA PRO A 161 15.77 -22.66 1.86
C PRO A 161 15.98 -22.83 3.38
N SER A 162 16.15 -21.74 4.09
CA SER A 162 16.07 -21.72 5.56
C SER A 162 14.60 -21.94 5.94
N TRP A 163 14.32 -23.05 6.61
CA TRP A 163 12.94 -23.44 6.95
C TRP A 163 12.24 -22.40 7.81
N THR A 164 12.95 -21.80 8.76
CA THR A 164 12.41 -20.74 9.64
C THR A 164 11.95 -19.52 8.83
N TRP A 165 12.83 -19.00 7.98
CA TRP A 165 12.51 -17.85 7.15
C TRP A 165 11.48 -18.16 6.08
N THR A 166 11.52 -19.35 5.49
CA THR A 166 10.54 -19.77 4.48
C THR A 166 9.15 -19.91 5.10
N ALA A 167 9.03 -20.55 6.28
CA ALA A 167 7.78 -20.71 6.99
C ALA A 167 7.19 -19.37 7.50
N LEU A 168 8.03 -18.34 7.68
CA LEU A 168 7.60 -17.02 8.09
C LEU A 168 7.25 -16.13 6.89
N CYS A 169 8.21 -15.97 5.96
CA CYS A 169 8.11 -14.94 4.89
C CYS A 169 7.09 -15.31 3.82
N VAL A 170 7.05 -16.56 3.37
CA VAL A 170 6.13 -16.97 2.30
C VAL A 170 4.66 -16.84 2.73
N PRO A 171 4.23 -17.35 3.90
CA PRO A 171 2.87 -17.09 4.37
C PRO A 171 2.60 -15.62 4.64
N LEU A 172 3.54 -14.86 5.21
CA LEU A 172 3.36 -13.43 5.48
C LEU A 172 3.10 -12.65 4.19
N VAL A 173 3.89 -12.88 3.15
CA VAL A 173 3.68 -12.25 1.83
C VAL A 173 2.32 -12.66 1.26
N ALA A 174 1.96 -13.93 1.35
CA ALA A 174 0.66 -14.42 0.87
C ALA A 174 -0.52 -13.76 1.62
N LEU A 175 -0.44 -13.70 2.96
CA LEU A 175 -1.48 -13.09 3.80
C LEU A 175 -1.66 -11.60 3.50
N VAL A 176 -0.54 -10.85 3.42
CA VAL A 176 -0.56 -9.40 3.20
C VAL A 176 -0.98 -9.06 1.77
N ALA A 177 -0.39 -9.70 0.76
CA ALA A 177 -0.70 -9.42 -0.64
C ALA A 177 -2.15 -9.80 -1.00
N ALA A 178 -2.62 -10.97 -0.57
CA ALA A 178 -4.01 -11.37 -0.75
C ALA A 178 -4.98 -10.46 0.04
N GLY A 179 -4.60 -10.07 1.27
CA GLY A 179 -5.38 -9.14 2.09
C GLY A 179 -5.56 -7.77 1.42
N THR A 180 -4.48 -7.21 0.85
CA THR A 180 -4.56 -5.95 0.09
C THR A 180 -5.37 -6.10 -1.19
N GLY A 181 -5.34 -7.26 -1.86
CA GLY A 181 -6.16 -7.58 -3.02
C GLY A 181 -7.65 -7.54 -2.70
N VAL A 182 -8.06 -8.29 -1.68
CA VAL A 182 -9.45 -8.28 -1.19
C VAL A 182 -9.87 -6.88 -0.73
N TRP A 183 -9.05 -6.19 0.06
CA TRP A 183 -9.34 -4.85 0.54
C TRP A 183 -9.59 -3.85 -0.60
N THR A 184 -8.82 -3.96 -1.69
CA THR A 184 -9.02 -3.10 -2.88
C THR A 184 -10.28 -3.47 -3.65
N ALA A 185 -10.66 -4.74 -3.73
CA ALA A 185 -11.91 -5.20 -4.34
C ALA A 185 -13.15 -4.62 -3.64
N TYR A 186 -13.10 -4.48 -2.30
CA TYR A 186 -14.17 -3.87 -1.51
C TYR A 186 -14.15 -2.34 -1.48
N GLY A 187 -13.45 -1.68 -2.39
CA GLY A 187 -13.41 -0.22 -2.47
C GLY A 187 -12.62 0.46 -1.35
N ARG A 188 -11.70 -0.26 -0.69
CA ARG A 188 -10.82 0.25 0.37
C ARG A 188 -11.57 0.79 1.60
N PRO A 189 -12.38 -0.03 2.28
CA PRO A 189 -13.13 0.40 3.45
C PRO A 189 -12.16 0.90 4.55
N SER A 190 -12.46 2.04 5.18
CA SER A 190 -11.63 2.63 6.24
C SER A 190 -11.79 1.93 7.60
N GLY A 191 -12.95 1.30 7.84
CA GLY A 191 -13.31 0.70 9.12
C GLY A 191 -12.29 -0.31 9.68
N PRO A 192 -11.80 -1.31 8.91
CA PRO A 192 -10.78 -2.25 9.39
C PRO A 192 -9.47 -1.57 9.76
N LEU A 193 -9.04 -0.56 8.99
CA LEU A 193 -7.82 0.22 9.28
C LEU A 193 -7.98 1.03 10.55
N GLU A 194 -9.15 1.64 10.78
CA GLU A 194 -9.44 2.39 12.00
C GLU A 194 -9.46 1.48 13.23
N GLN A 195 -9.98 0.26 13.11
CA GLN A 195 -9.95 -0.73 14.19
C GLN A 195 -8.52 -1.14 14.56
N VAL A 196 -7.67 -1.47 13.57
CA VAL A 196 -6.28 -1.84 13.79
C VAL A 196 -5.49 -0.67 14.39
N LEU A 197 -5.63 0.53 13.82
CA LEU A 197 -5.00 1.74 14.35
C LEU A 197 -5.49 2.05 15.76
N GLY A 198 -6.79 1.85 16.04
CA GLY A 198 -7.37 1.99 17.37
C GLY A 198 -6.82 1.00 18.38
N ALA A 199 -6.42 -0.22 17.96
CA ALA A 199 -5.80 -1.20 18.83
C ALA A 199 -4.31 -0.87 19.12
N VAL A 200 -3.59 -0.39 18.11
CA VAL A 200 -2.13 -0.15 18.19
C VAL A 200 -1.79 1.21 18.80
N LEU A 201 -2.58 2.26 18.51
CA LEU A 201 -2.26 3.61 19.00
C LEU A 201 -2.57 3.78 20.50
N PRO A 202 -1.67 4.45 21.25
CA PRO A 202 -1.94 4.87 22.62
C PRO A 202 -3.22 5.72 22.70
N ARG A 203 -3.97 5.61 23.80
CA ARG A 203 -5.23 6.34 24.00
C ARG A 203 -5.11 7.85 23.78
N GLY A 204 -3.98 8.44 24.19
CA GLY A 204 -3.70 9.87 23.99
C GLY A 204 -3.51 10.30 22.54
N ALA A 205 -3.06 9.41 21.65
CA ALA A 205 -2.82 9.72 20.23
C ALA A 205 -4.04 9.41 19.34
N ARG A 206 -4.99 8.60 19.81
CA ARG A 206 -6.15 8.19 19.00
C ARG A 206 -6.97 9.38 18.51
N HIS A 207 -7.24 10.35 19.37
CA HIS A 207 -8.04 11.54 19.00
C HIS A 207 -7.32 12.47 18.01
N LEU A 208 -5.98 12.40 17.92
CA LEU A 208 -5.19 13.19 16.96
C LEU A 208 -5.16 12.53 15.57
N VAL A 209 -5.21 11.21 15.54
CA VAL A 209 -5.05 10.40 14.32
C VAL A 209 -6.39 9.88 13.81
N LEU A 210 -7.19 9.26 14.69
CA LEU A 210 -8.50 8.68 14.35
C LEU A 210 -9.58 9.74 14.50
N GLY A 211 -10.31 9.99 13.42
CA GLY A 211 -11.45 10.90 13.43
C GLY A 211 -12.21 10.81 12.11
N PRO A 212 -13.49 11.19 12.11
CA PRO A 212 -14.35 11.13 10.93
C PRO A 212 -13.87 12.04 9.79
N ASP A 213 -12.84 12.87 10.05
CA ASP A 213 -12.32 13.90 9.13
C ASP A 213 -11.43 13.33 8.00
N GLY A 214 -11.30 12.01 7.85
CA GLY A 214 -10.46 11.37 6.82
C GLY A 214 -8.94 11.54 7.02
N ARG A 215 -8.49 11.93 8.22
CA ARG A 215 -7.07 12.15 8.56
C ARG A 215 -6.17 10.95 8.28
N PRO A 216 -6.55 9.70 8.63
CA PRO A 216 -5.71 8.54 8.34
C PRO A 216 -5.46 8.36 6.84
N GLY A 217 -6.47 8.57 5.99
CA GLY A 217 -6.32 8.49 4.55
C GLY A 217 -5.43 9.58 3.95
N VAL A 218 -5.45 10.80 4.52
CA VAL A 218 -4.54 11.87 4.12
C VAL A 218 -3.11 11.54 4.55
N ALA A 219 -2.91 11.07 5.80
CA ALA A 219 -1.61 10.71 6.32
C ALA A 219 -0.99 9.53 5.56
N ALA A 220 -1.78 8.51 5.23
CA ALA A 220 -1.32 7.36 4.44
C ALA A 220 -0.85 7.77 3.03
N ARG A 221 -1.62 8.63 2.34
CA ARG A 221 -1.21 9.17 1.03
C ARG A 221 0.03 10.05 1.13
N ALA A 222 0.13 10.86 2.17
CA ALA A 222 1.31 11.69 2.41
C ALA A 222 2.54 10.82 2.69
N ALA A 223 2.42 9.78 3.52
CA ALA A 223 3.49 8.84 3.81
C ALA A 223 3.95 8.08 2.55
N ALA A 224 3.01 7.59 1.74
CA ALA A 224 3.33 6.94 0.47
C ALA A 224 4.07 7.89 -0.49
N ALA A 225 3.62 9.16 -0.61
CA ALA A 225 4.30 10.17 -1.40
C ALA A 225 5.72 10.45 -0.88
N GLY A 226 5.89 10.56 0.45
CA GLY A 226 7.20 10.73 1.08
C GLY A 226 8.15 9.58 0.80
N ALA A 227 7.69 8.34 0.97
CA ALA A 227 8.48 7.14 0.66
C ALA A 227 8.86 7.07 -0.83
N THR A 228 7.91 7.41 -1.72
CA THR A 228 8.18 7.48 -3.17
C THR A 228 9.26 8.50 -3.50
N VAL A 229 9.22 9.69 -2.88
CA VAL A 229 10.24 10.73 -3.08
C VAL A 229 11.59 10.25 -2.57
N LEU A 230 11.66 9.59 -1.40
CA LEU A 230 12.91 9.06 -0.86
C LEU A 230 13.52 7.98 -1.76
N VAL A 231 12.72 7.01 -2.21
CA VAL A 231 13.20 5.92 -3.07
C VAL A 231 13.57 6.44 -4.47
N ALA A 232 12.72 7.29 -5.07
CA ALA A 232 13.01 7.89 -6.37
C ALA A 232 14.24 8.80 -6.31
N GLY A 233 14.38 9.61 -5.26
CA GLY A 233 15.58 10.42 -5.04
C GLY A 233 16.82 9.57 -4.80
N GLY A 234 16.70 8.45 -4.07
CA GLY A 234 17.75 7.45 -3.94
C GLY A 234 18.16 6.85 -5.28
N ALA A 235 17.20 6.55 -6.16
CA ALA A 235 17.46 6.08 -7.51
C ALA A 235 18.21 7.14 -8.35
N VAL A 236 17.85 8.42 -8.22
CA VAL A 236 18.56 9.54 -8.87
C VAL A 236 19.98 9.64 -8.34
N LEU A 237 20.19 9.58 -7.02
CA LEU A 237 21.53 9.60 -6.43
C LEU A 237 22.38 8.43 -6.93
N LEU A 238 21.81 7.23 -6.98
CA LEU A 238 22.47 6.04 -7.54
C LEU A 238 22.88 6.26 -9.00
N THR A 239 21.95 6.77 -9.82
CA THR A 239 22.20 7.02 -11.25
C THR A 239 23.31 8.05 -11.45
N VAL A 240 23.30 9.13 -10.67
CA VAL A 240 24.35 10.16 -10.71
C VAL A 240 25.70 9.56 -10.30
N SER A 241 25.74 8.76 -9.23
CA SER A 241 26.97 8.12 -8.76
C SER A 241 27.52 7.11 -9.76
N LEU A 242 26.66 6.25 -10.35
CA LEU A 242 27.07 5.31 -11.41
C LEU A 242 27.57 6.05 -12.66
N GLY A 243 26.95 7.18 -13.01
CA GLY A 243 27.41 8.03 -14.12
C GLY A 243 28.77 8.63 -13.84
N TRP A 244 29.02 9.08 -12.60
CA TRP A 244 30.32 9.61 -12.20
C TRP A 244 31.42 8.55 -12.23
N HIS A 245 31.13 7.32 -11.81
CA HIS A 245 32.03 6.18 -11.78
C HIS A 245 31.84 5.24 -12.98
N PHE A 246 31.37 5.76 -14.12
CA PHE A 246 31.04 4.93 -15.30
C PHE A 246 32.24 4.09 -15.79
N GLY A 247 33.45 4.66 -15.78
CA GLY A 247 34.66 3.95 -16.16
C GLY A 247 34.92 2.72 -15.29
N GLU A 248 34.75 2.84 -13.97
CA GLU A 248 34.94 1.74 -13.03
C GLU A 248 33.83 0.69 -13.15
N THR A 249 32.56 1.14 -13.27
CA THR A 249 31.43 0.26 -13.54
C THR A 249 31.67 -0.61 -14.77
N ARG A 250 32.14 -0.02 -15.87
CA ARG A 250 32.45 -0.74 -17.12
C ARG A 250 33.59 -1.73 -16.93
N ARG A 251 34.67 -1.35 -16.23
CA ARG A 251 35.82 -2.25 -15.92
C ARG A 251 35.33 -3.44 -15.07
N THR A 252 34.48 -3.19 -14.11
CA THR A 252 33.92 -4.23 -13.24
C THR A 252 33.09 -5.24 -14.02
N PHE A 253 32.28 -4.78 -14.97
CA PHE A 253 31.57 -5.67 -15.89
C PHE A 253 32.56 -6.55 -16.69
N GLY A 254 33.62 -5.98 -17.27
CA GLY A 254 34.59 -6.73 -18.06
C GLY A 254 35.40 -7.75 -17.25
N ARG A 255 35.56 -7.55 -15.92
CA ARG A 255 36.24 -8.51 -15.04
C ARG A 255 35.38 -9.69 -14.63
N LEU A 256 34.04 -9.55 -14.65
CA LEU A 256 33.12 -10.60 -14.22
C LEU A 256 32.86 -11.64 -15.31
N THR A 257 32.93 -11.25 -16.58
CA THR A 257 32.54 -12.13 -17.69
C THR A 257 33.11 -11.65 -19.01
N GLU A 258 33.60 -12.59 -19.81
CA GLU A 258 34.11 -12.36 -21.16
C GLU A 258 33.03 -12.59 -22.23
N GLY A 259 31.96 -13.36 -21.90
CA GLY A 259 30.89 -13.71 -22.83
C GLY A 259 29.67 -12.80 -22.73
N TRP A 260 28.98 -12.60 -23.86
CA TRP A 260 27.78 -11.77 -23.90
C TRP A 260 26.62 -12.33 -23.05
N SER A 261 26.50 -13.66 -22.91
CA SER A 261 25.50 -14.32 -22.05
C SER A 261 25.74 -14.02 -20.56
N GLY A 262 27.02 -14.03 -20.12
CA GLY A 262 27.37 -13.61 -18.78
C GLY A 262 27.10 -12.12 -18.55
N TRP A 263 27.34 -11.26 -19.55
CA TRP A 263 26.96 -9.85 -19.51
C TRP A 263 25.47 -9.66 -19.28
N LEU A 264 24.63 -10.41 -20.01
CA LEU A 264 23.18 -10.36 -19.84
C LEU A 264 22.77 -10.81 -18.43
N ALA A 265 23.37 -11.88 -17.92
CA ALA A 265 23.07 -12.37 -16.56
C ALA A 265 23.42 -11.35 -15.48
N VAL A 266 24.61 -10.74 -15.56
CA VAL A 266 25.05 -9.68 -14.62
C VAL A 266 24.17 -8.43 -14.76
N LEU A 267 23.80 -8.05 -15.98
CA LEU A 267 22.90 -6.92 -16.22
C LEU A 267 21.53 -7.16 -15.62
N LEU A 268 20.94 -8.34 -15.84
CA LEU A 268 19.66 -8.71 -15.25
C LEU A 268 19.72 -8.71 -13.72
N LEU A 269 20.79 -9.24 -13.14
CA LEU A 269 21.00 -9.20 -11.70
C LEU A 269 21.09 -7.75 -11.20
N CYS A 270 21.85 -6.88 -11.87
CA CYS A 270 21.92 -5.45 -11.53
C CYS A 270 20.54 -4.80 -11.62
N VAL A 271 19.77 -5.06 -12.68
CA VAL A 271 18.43 -4.49 -12.84
C VAL A 271 17.49 -4.96 -11.72
N THR A 272 17.55 -6.24 -11.33
CA THR A 272 16.70 -6.76 -10.25
C THR A 272 17.05 -6.18 -8.88
N LEU A 273 18.29 -5.74 -8.69
CA LEU A 273 18.81 -5.11 -7.47
C LEU A 273 18.74 -3.57 -7.50
N LEU A 274 18.35 -2.92 -8.61
CA LEU A 274 18.21 -1.46 -8.65
C LEU A 274 17.32 -0.89 -7.54
N PRO A 275 16.14 -1.46 -7.23
CA PRO A 275 15.33 -0.95 -6.12
C PRO A 275 16.03 -1.09 -4.76
N ASN A 276 16.80 -2.17 -4.53
CA ASN A 276 17.60 -2.33 -3.32
C ASN A 276 18.65 -1.21 -3.21
N ALA A 277 19.41 -0.98 -4.28
CA ALA A 277 20.42 0.07 -4.33
C ALA A 277 19.82 1.48 -4.18
N ALA A 278 18.62 1.72 -4.72
CA ALA A 278 17.89 2.98 -4.51
C ALA A 278 17.50 3.18 -3.02
N VAL A 279 17.06 2.13 -2.33
CA VAL A 279 16.79 2.18 -0.88
C VAL A 279 18.09 2.42 -0.09
N TRP A 280 19.20 1.85 -0.49
CA TRP A 280 20.51 2.09 0.14
C TRP A 280 20.95 3.55 -0.03
N ALA A 281 20.82 4.10 -1.23
CA ALA A 281 21.12 5.51 -1.50
C ALA A 281 20.19 6.46 -0.73
N ALA A 282 18.91 6.10 -0.57
CA ALA A 282 18.00 6.83 0.31
C ALA A 282 18.43 6.76 1.79
N ALA A 283 18.85 5.59 2.27
CA ALA A 283 19.37 5.41 3.62
C ALA A 283 20.66 6.22 3.85
N TYR A 284 21.52 6.31 2.83
CA TYR A 284 22.69 7.17 2.82
C TYR A 284 22.28 8.64 2.98
N ALA A 285 21.33 9.12 2.18
CA ALA A 285 20.88 10.51 2.25
C ALA A 285 20.17 10.86 3.57
N LEU A 286 19.55 9.89 4.24
CA LEU A 286 18.93 10.05 5.56
C LEU A 286 19.96 10.15 6.70
N GLY A 287 21.22 9.76 6.46
CA GLY A 287 22.32 9.84 7.42
C GLY A 287 22.85 8.51 7.95
N PRO A 288 22.00 7.53 8.33
CA PRO A 288 22.49 6.24 8.84
C PRO A 288 23.36 5.47 7.86
N GLY A 289 23.11 5.61 6.54
CA GLY A 289 23.84 4.90 5.52
C GLY A 289 23.52 3.41 5.47
N PHE A 290 24.49 2.61 5.04
CA PHE A 290 24.40 1.16 4.89
C PHE A 290 25.72 0.47 5.24
N LEU A 291 25.63 -0.82 5.48
CA LEU A 291 26.78 -1.68 5.81
C LEU A 291 27.22 -2.46 4.57
N LEU A 292 28.52 -2.46 4.30
CA LEU A 292 29.19 -3.32 3.30
C LEU A 292 29.90 -4.51 3.96
N GLY A 293 29.35 -4.98 5.04
CA GLY A 293 29.89 -6.05 5.86
C GLY A 293 29.86 -5.70 7.33
N ALA A 294 30.25 -6.65 8.19
CA ALA A 294 30.26 -6.47 9.63
C ALA A 294 31.25 -5.36 10.03
N GLY A 295 30.72 -4.25 10.54
CA GLY A 295 31.53 -3.13 11.04
C GLY A 295 32.00 -2.11 9.99
N VAL A 296 31.66 -2.30 8.71
CA VAL A 296 31.99 -1.36 7.62
C VAL A 296 30.76 -0.55 7.23
N ALA A 297 30.64 0.65 7.80
CA ALA A 297 29.54 1.57 7.51
C ALA A 297 29.95 2.60 6.46
N VAL A 298 29.03 2.86 5.52
CA VAL A 298 29.11 3.92 4.52
C VAL A 298 28.05 4.96 4.84
N THR A 299 28.48 6.16 5.26
CA THR A 299 27.61 7.27 5.66
C THR A 299 28.02 8.55 4.95
N PRO A 300 27.18 9.60 4.88
CA PRO A 300 27.58 10.88 4.31
C PRO A 300 28.75 11.56 5.04
N LEU A 301 28.98 11.23 6.30
CA LEU A 301 30.05 11.76 7.13
C LEU A 301 31.38 11.06 6.89
N GLY A 302 31.38 9.87 6.33
CA GLY A 302 32.58 9.11 5.99
C GLY A 302 32.27 7.66 5.65
N ALA A 303 33.18 7.06 4.90
CA ALA A 303 33.16 5.66 4.54
C ALA A 303 34.44 4.97 5.03
N ARG A 304 34.29 3.79 5.65
CA ARG A 304 35.42 2.93 6.00
C ARG A 304 35.83 2.10 4.78
N ALA A 305 37.10 1.76 4.70
CA ALA A 305 37.57 0.85 3.65
C ALA A 305 36.77 -0.46 3.72
N ALA A 306 36.19 -0.83 2.60
CA ALA A 306 35.45 -2.08 2.50
C ALA A 306 36.44 -3.26 2.54
N PRO A 307 36.04 -4.44 3.13
CA PRO A 307 36.81 -5.66 2.91
C PRO A 307 36.87 -5.97 1.41
N LEU A 308 37.77 -6.88 1.02
CA LEU A 308 37.86 -7.33 -0.37
C LEU A 308 36.52 -7.93 -0.81
N LEU A 309 35.66 -7.06 -1.38
CA LEU A 309 34.40 -7.46 -1.96
C LEU A 309 34.62 -7.93 -3.40
N PRO A 310 33.89 -8.94 -3.87
CA PRO A 310 33.93 -9.29 -5.29
C PRO A 310 33.52 -8.07 -6.13
N PRO A 311 34.15 -7.84 -7.27
CA PRO A 311 33.82 -6.72 -8.14
C PRO A 311 32.38 -6.88 -8.62
N PHE A 312 31.51 -5.94 -8.20
CA PHE A 312 30.10 -5.94 -8.61
C PHE A 312 29.72 -4.54 -9.11
N PRO A 313 29.09 -4.41 -10.29
CA PRO A 313 28.90 -3.12 -10.95
C PRO A 313 28.16 -2.06 -10.11
N LEU A 314 27.14 -2.46 -9.35
CA LEU A 314 26.40 -1.51 -8.49
C LEU A 314 27.23 -1.03 -7.29
N LEU A 315 28.26 -1.77 -6.87
CA LEU A 315 29.17 -1.33 -5.81
C LEU A 315 30.14 -0.24 -6.26
N ALA A 316 30.32 -0.05 -7.57
CA ALA A 316 31.08 1.08 -8.10
C ALA A 316 30.41 2.44 -7.79
N ALA A 317 29.14 2.46 -7.43
CA ALA A 317 28.45 3.66 -6.99
C ALA A 317 28.75 4.06 -5.53
N VAL A 318 29.44 3.21 -4.77
CA VAL A 318 29.78 3.48 -3.37
C VAL A 318 30.86 4.57 -3.31
N PRO A 319 30.70 5.59 -2.44
CA PRO A 319 31.73 6.61 -2.24
C PRO A 319 33.08 6.01 -1.80
N ASP A 320 34.16 6.63 -2.24
CA ASP A 320 35.53 6.26 -1.86
C ASP A 320 35.73 6.30 -0.33
N PRO A 321 36.56 5.42 0.22
CA PRO A 321 36.92 5.46 1.64
C PRO A 321 37.53 6.79 2.05
N GLY A 322 37.03 7.34 3.16
CA GLY A 322 37.55 8.61 3.69
C GLY A 322 36.52 9.44 4.42
N ALA A 323 36.89 10.65 4.80
CA ALA A 323 35.97 11.61 5.40
C ALA A 323 35.00 12.17 4.35
N GLY A 324 33.76 12.39 4.76
CA GLY A 324 32.76 12.99 3.90
C GLY A 324 33.13 14.42 3.48
N THR A 325 32.87 14.75 2.24
CA THR A 325 33.07 16.10 1.69
C THR A 325 31.81 16.94 1.82
N ALA A 326 31.91 18.26 1.68
CA ALA A 326 30.74 19.15 1.65
C ALA A 326 29.73 18.75 0.55
N LEU A 327 30.19 18.16 -0.55
CA LEU A 327 29.33 17.65 -1.62
C LEU A 327 28.46 16.49 -1.12
N HIS A 328 28.97 15.60 -0.28
CA HIS A 328 28.18 14.54 0.36
C HIS A 328 27.10 15.12 1.30
N GLY A 329 27.32 16.32 1.86
CA GLY A 329 26.31 17.02 2.66
C GLY A 329 25.07 17.46 1.86
N THR A 330 25.19 17.64 0.54
CA THR A 330 24.06 18.06 -0.31
C THR A 330 22.96 17.01 -0.42
N VAL A 331 23.26 15.75 -0.14
CA VAL A 331 22.25 14.65 -0.15
C VAL A 331 21.13 14.85 0.90
N VAL A 332 21.37 15.69 1.92
CA VAL A 332 20.35 16.11 2.91
C VAL A 332 19.16 16.82 2.25
N ALA A 333 19.32 17.38 1.05
CA ALA A 333 18.22 17.94 0.29
C ALA A 333 17.10 16.91 0.02
N LEU A 334 17.43 15.61 -0.05
CA LEU A 334 16.47 14.55 -0.31
C LEU A 334 15.47 14.36 0.85
N PRO A 335 15.85 14.13 2.11
CA PRO A 335 14.89 14.06 3.21
C PRO A 335 14.14 15.37 3.44
N LEU A 336 14.74 16.53 3.19
CA LEU A 336 14.07 17.82 3.27
C LEU A 336 12.95 17.94 2.23
N THR A 337 13.22 17.59 0.97
CA THR A 337 12.20 17.61 -0.09
C THR A 337 11.08 16.61 0.18
N ALA A 338 11.40 15.40 0.65
CA ALA A 338 10.41 14.42 1.06
C ALA A 338 9.50 14.97 2.17
N GLY A 339 10.07 15.60 3.19
CA GLY A 339 9.31 16.22 4.27
C GLY A 339 8.44 17.38 3.81
N VAL A 340 8.91 18.22 2.89
CA VAL A 340 8.11 19.28 2.26
C VAL A 340 6.92 18.69 1.51
N VAL A 341 7.11 17.61 0.76
CA VAL A 341 6.01 16.92 0.04
C VAL A 341 4.99 16.36 1.01
N VAL A 342 5.42 15.63 2.05
CA VAL A 342 4.52 15.11 3.11
C VAL A 342 3.74 16.25 3.76
N GLY A 343 4.41 17.33 4.15
CA GLY A 343 3.80 18.51 4.76
C GLY A 343 2.81 19.21 3.83
N TRP A 344 3.11 19.28 2.55
CA TRP A 344 2.20 19.83 1.53
C TRP A 344 0.89 19.02 1.44
N PHE A 345 0.97 17.69 1.38
CA PHE A 345 -0.22 16.82 1.33
C PHE A 345 -1.08 17.00 2.57
N VAL A 346 -0.48 17.00 3.77
CA VAL A 346 -1.19 17.17 5.04
C VAL A 346 -1.78 18.58 5.16
N GLY A 347 -1.00 19.62 4.87
CA GLY A 347 -1.44 21.01 4.92
C GLY A 347 -2.54 21.33 3.91
N ARG A 348 -2.52 20.67 2.74
CA ARG A 348 -3.62 20.74 1.78
C ARG A 348 -4.88 20.03 2.32
N GLY A 349 -4.71 18.83 2.88
CA GLY A 349 -5.81 18.05 3.44
C GLY A 349 -6.49 18.74 4.63
N SER A 350 -5.75 19.49 5.45
CA SER A 350 -6.27 20.17 6.62
C SER A 350 -7.32 21.26 6.32
N VAL A 351 -7.33 21.79 5.10
CA VAL A 351 -8.26 22.84 4.66
C VAL A 351 -9.34 22.30 3.71
N THR A 352 -9.00 21.31 2.86
CA THR A 352 -9.94 20.74 1.87
C THR A 352 -10.75 19.56 2.39
N GLY A 353 -10.22 18.81 3.35
CA GLY A 353 -10.89 17.64 3.97
C GLY A 353 -11.99 18.02 4.97
N GLY A 354 -12.19 19.31 5.21
CA GLY A 354 -13.07 19.82 6.27
C GLY A 354 -14.57 19.88 5.94
N GLY A 355 -15.04 19.48 4.76
CA GLY A 355 -16.45 19.47 4.35
C GLY A 355 -17.48 19.74 5.49
N ARG A 356 -18.08 18.71 6.03
CA ARG A 356 -19.01 18.77 7.17
C ARG A 356 -18.32 19.05 8.54
N PHE A 357 -17.01 18.84 8.65
CA PHE A 357 -16.26 18.86 9.93
C PHE A 357 -15.38 20.10 10.14
N GLY A 358 -15.37 21.03 9.19
CA GLY A 358 -14.60 22.28 9.31
C GLY A 358 -13.08 22.09 9.11
N VAL A 359 -12.34 23.17 9.24
CA VAL A 359 -10.89 23.22 9.11
C VAL A 359 -10.22 22.58 10.32
N TRP A 360 -9.19 21.77 10.13
CA TRP A 360 -8.46 21.14 11.25
C TRP A 360 -7.77 22.19 12.12
N THR A 361 -7.72 21.93 13.43
CA THR A 361 -6.94 22.76 14.35
C THR A 361 -5.43 22.60 14.07
N THR A 362 -4.63 23.53 14.57
CA THR A 362 -3.15 23.49 14.45
C THR A 362 -2.57 22.19 15.02
N GLY A 363 -3.03 21.77 16.21
CA GLY A 363 -2.59 20.53 16.84
C GLY A 363 -2.97 19.28 16.03
N ARG A 364 -4.18 19.24 15.46
CA ARG A 364 -4.61 18.14 14.59
C ARG A 364 -3.80 18.07 13.28
N THR A 365 -3.44 19.23 12.71
CA THR A 365 -2.59 19.28 11.51
C THR A 365 -1.18 18.79 11.82
N ALA A 366 -0.58 19.23 12.93
CA ALA A 366 0.73 18.77 13.37
C ALA A 366 0.73 17.26 13.72
N GLY A 367 -0.30 16.79 14.43
CA GLY A 367 -0.47 15.37 14.74
C GLY A 367 -0.60 14.49 13.49
N ALA A 368 -1.34 14.94 12.48
CA ALA A 368 -1.45 14.23 11.22
C ALA A 368 -0.12 14.22 10.43
N ALA A 369 0.67 15.30 10.50
CA ALA A 369 2.00 15.35 9.90
C ALA A 369 2.98 14.40 10.61
N ALA A 370 2.98 14.39 11.94
CA ALA A 370 3.80 13.46 12.74
C ALA A 370 3.41 11.99 12.47
N PHE A 371 2.12 11.70 12.38
CA PHE A 371 1.64 10.36 12.05
C PHE A 371 2.04 9.94 10.63
N ALA A 372 1.94 10.84 9.64
CA ALA A 372 2.39 10.57 8.27
C ALA A 372 3.90 10.31 8.22
N ALA A 373 4.70 11.08 8.99
CA ALA A 373 6.14 10.89 9.10
C ALA A 373 6.49 9.55 9.77
N GLY A 374 5.79 9.17 10.84
CA GLY A 374 5.95 7.87 11.50
C GLY A 374 5.59 6.71 10.56
N LEU A 375 4.49 6.82 9.83
CA LEU A 375 4.08 5.81 8.84
C LEU A 375 5.10 5.70 7.70
N CYS A 376 5.64 6.83 7.21
CA CYS A 376 6.72 6.84 6.22
C CYS A 376 7.98 6.18 6.80
N GLY A 377 8.31 6.44 8.07
CA GLY A 377 9.42 5.81 8.77
C GLY A 377 9.26 4.28 8.84
N VAL A 378 8.06 3.79 9.15
CA VAL A 378 7.76 2.35 9.12
C VAL A 378 7.91 1.77 7.70
N LEU A 379 7.40 2.45 6.68
CA LEU A 379 7.57 2.00 5.28
C LEU A 379 9.04 1.92 4.87
N MET A 380 9.83 2.95 5.21
CA MET A 380 11.27 2.96 4.90
C MET A 380 12.04 1.93 5.72
N ALA A 381 11.65 1.66 6.97
CA ALA A 381 12.23 0.59 7.78
C ALA A 381 11.96 -0.79 7.15
N LEU A 382 10.74 -1.04 6.70
CA LEU A 382 10.38 -2.28 6.00
C LEU A 382 11.17 -2.44 4.69
N LEU A 383 11.25 -1.38 3.87
CA LEU A 383 12.02 -1.40 2.64
C LEU A 383 13.52 -1.62 2.90
N ALA A 384 14.08 -0.97 3.92
CA ALA A 384 15.47 -1.14 4.32
C ALA A 384 15.76 -2.58 4.80
N GLY A 385 14.84 -3.16 5.60
CA GLY A 385 14.94 -4.54 6.05
C GLY A 385 14.87 -5.55 4.90
N LEU A 386 14.00 -5.29 3.91
CA LEU A 386 13.88 -6.13 2.72
C LEU A 386 15.04 -5.90 1.72
N ALA A 387 15.68 -4.73 1.73
CA ALA A 387 16.79 -4.41 0.82
C ALA A 387 18.15 -4.91 1.31
N GLY A 388 18.26 -5.38 2.56
CA GLY A 388 19.48 -5.90 3.18
C GLY A 388 19.33 -7.34 3.62
N GLY A 389 20.42 -7.91 4.12
CA GLY A 389 20.47 -9.26 4.66
C GLY A 389 21.89 -9.83 4.67
N PRO A 390 22.09 -11.05 5.14
CA PRO A 390 23.40 -11.71 5.06
C PRO A 390 23.71 -12.12 3.60
N LEU A 391 24.99 -12.00 3.21
CA LEU A 391 25.53 -12.54 1.96
C LEU A 391 26.63 -13.59 2.23
N GLY A 392 26.70 -14.10 3.43
CA GLY A 392 27.67 -15.07 3.90
C GLY A 392 27.86 -15.02 5.41
N THR A 393 28.96 -15.57 5.85
CA THR A 393 29.35 -15.60 7.26
C THR A 393 30.40 -14.52 7.58
N ALA A 394 30.70 -14.32 8.84
CA ALA A 394 31.74 -13.42 9.36
C ALA A 394 31.62 -11.97 8.80
N ALA A 395 32.52 -11.56 7.91
CA ALA A 395 32.54 -10.21 7.35
C ALA A 395 31.29 -9.87 6.54
N LEU A 396 30.68 -10.84 5.87
CA LEU A 396 29.47 -10.64 5.03
C LEU A 396 28.15 -10.99 5.76
N ALA A 397 28.18 -11.22 7.07
CA ALA A 397 26.99 -11.54 7.85
C ALA A 397 25.95 -10.40 7.91
N ARG A 398 26.34 -9.17 7.63
CA ARG A 398 25.46 -8.00 7.61
C ARG A 398 25.76 -7.14 6.39
N PHE A 399 24.78 -7.04 5.51
CA PHE A 399 24.90 -6.30 4.26
C PHE A 399 23.63 -5.50 3.99
N GLY A 400 23.76 -4.18 3.81
CA GLY A 400 22.64 -3.29 3.57
C GLY A 400 22.32 -2.32 4.71
N PRO A 401 21.22 -1.55 4.58
CA PRO A 401 20.80 -0.56 5.56
C PRO A 401 20.31 -1.20 6.86
N VAL A 402 20.56 -0.55 7.99
CA VAL A 402 20.03 -0.98 9.28
C VAL A 402 18.59 -0.46 9.42
N TRP A 403 17.61 -1.35 9.31
CA TRP A 403 16.19 -1.03 9.14
C TRP A 403 15.64 -0.05 10.19
N TRP A 404 15.96 -0.25 11.49
CA TRP A 404 15.43 0.61 12.56
C TRP A 404 16.06 2.01 12.56
N GLN A 405 17.35 2.14 12.17
CA GLN A 405 18.02 3.44 12.04
C GLN A 405 17.42 4.25 10.90
N VAL A 406 17.20 3.60 9.75
CA VAL A 406 16.56 4.24 8.59
C VAL A 406 15.14 4.69 8.92
N GLY A 407 14.36 3.85 9.61
CA GLY A 407 13.01 4.18 10.04
C GLY A 407 12.96 5.38 10.98
N LEU A 408 13.81 5.37 12.01
CA LEU A 408 13.90 6.48 12.96
C LEU A 408 14.38 7.77 12.31
N ALA A 409 15.45 7.71 11.49
CA ALA A 409 15.96 8.88 10.77
C ALA A 409 14.87 9.47 9.85
N THR A 410 14.14 8.63 9.12
CA THR A 410 13.01 9.06 8.28
C THR A 410 11.94 9.76 9.13
N ALA A 411 11.53 9.16 10.24
CA ALA A 411 10.50 9.73 11.11
C ALA A 411 10.92 11.09 11.68
N VAL A 412 12.18 11.26 12.08
CA VAL A 412 12.73 12.51 12.61
C VAL A 412 12.82 13.58 11.52
N TRP A 413 13.47 13.29 10.38
CA TRP A 413 13.61 14.25 9.29
C TRP A 413 12.27 14.74 8.76
N LEU A 414 11.37 13.79 8.46
CA LEU A 414 10.06 14.12 7.92
C LEU A 414 9.13 14.71 9.00
N GLY A 415 9.26 14.26 10.25
CA GLY A 415 8.47 14.81 11.37
C GLY A 415 8.67 16.31 11.54
N LEU A 416 9.93 16.74 11.56
CA LEU A 416 10.28 18.16 11.71
C LEU A 416 9.88 18.98 10.48
N THR A 417 10.28 18.54 9.28
CA THR A 417 10.07 19.30 8.05
C THR A 417 8.61 19.29 7.59
N ALA A 418 7.91 18.15 7.73
CA ALA A 418 6.50 18.06 7.35
C ALA A 418 5.60 18.84 8.30
N ALA A 419 5.87 18.85 9.62
CA ALA A 419 5.08 19.64 10.55
C ALA A 419 5.19 21.14 10.24
N ALA A 420 6.41 21.65 10.06
CA ALA A 420 6.66 23.04 9.70
C ALA A 420 5.96 23.41 8.38
N THR A 421 6.11 22.59 7.35
CA THR A 421 5.51 22.80 6.04
C THR A 421 3.99 22.73 6.08
N ALA A 422 3.41 21.73 6.77
CA ALA A 422 1.96 21.58 6.88
C ALA A 422 1.30 22.78 7.55
N LEU A 423 1.90 23.29 8.62
CA LEU A 423 1.41 24.48 9.33
C LEU A 423 1.51 25.74 8.46
N THR A 424 2.61 25.92 7.73
CA THR A 424 2.82 27.03 6.81
C THR A 424 1.80 27.00 5.67
N VAL A 425 1.62 25.84 5.01
CA VAL A 425 0.65 25.66 3.93
C VAL A 425 -0.78 25.88 4.42
N ARG A 426 -1.12 25.38 5.62
CA ARG A 426 -2.41 25.63 6.24
C ARG A 426 -2.64 27.13 6.46
N ALA A 427 -1.70 27.83 7.10
CA ALA A 427 -1.79 29.26 7.38
C ALA A 427 -1.95 30.09 6.07
N TRP A 428 -1.16 29.78 5.04
CA TRP A 428 -1.23 30.44 3.75
C TRP A 428 -2.58 30.24 3.04
N ARG A 429 -3.14 29.01 3.07
CA ARG A 429 -4.45 28.71 2.49
C ARG A 429 -5.58 29.42 3.22
N LEU A 430 -5.55 29.48 4.56
CA LEU A 430 -6.52 30.21 5.34
C LEU A 430 -6.49 31.71 5.02
N ARG A 431 -5.29 32.31 4.98
CA ARG A 431 -5.15 33.72 4.57
C ARG A 431 -5.70 33.98 3.17
N ARG A 432 -5.48 33.06 2.23
CA ARG A 432 -6.04 33.18 0.87
C ARG A 432 -7.56 33.08 0.84
N SER A 433 -8.17 32.20 1.64
CA SER A 433 -9.63 32.08 1.70
C SER A 433 -10.28 33.33 2.31
N TYR A 434 -9.70 33.89 3.37
CA TYR A 434 -10.15 35.15 3.95
C TYR A 434 -10.11 36.31 2.93
N ARG A 435 -8.98 36.50 2.25
CA ARG A 435 -8.84 37.56 1.21
C ARG A 435 -9.79 37.38 0.03
N ARG A 436 -10.14 36.14 -0.32
CA ARG A 436 -11.13 35.88 -1.36
C ARG A 436 -12.55 36.18 -0.89
N GLY A 437 -12.86 35.88 0.38
CA GLY A 437 -14.12 36.24 1.00
C GLY A 437 -14.34 37.74 1.05
N GLU A 438 -13.34 38.53 1.50
CA GLU A 438 -13.36 40.00 1.50
C GLU A 438 -13.61 40.58 0.11
N ARG A 439 -12.84 40.14 -0.92
CA ARG A 439 -13.02 40.61 -2.31
C ARG A 439 -14.38 40.22 -2.89
N ARG A 440 -14.99 39.13 -2.44
CA ARG A 440 -16.34 38.75 -2.88
C ARG A 440 -17.40 39.61 -2.18
N ALA A 441 -17.22 39.89 -0.89
CA ALA A 441 -18.05 40.79 -0.12
C ALA A 441 -18.01 42.22 -0.72
N ASP A 442 -16.82 42.76 -1.03
CA ASP A 442 -16.64 44.05 -1.67
C ASP A 442 -17.33 44.15 -3.05
N ARG A 443 -17.33 43.05 -3.84
CA ARG A 443 -18.03 42.98 -5.12
C ARG A 443 -19.55 42.94 -4.96
N VAL A 444 -20.06 42.37 -3.88
CA VAL A 444 -21.51 42.31 -3.59
C VAL A 444 -21.98 43.64 -3.06
N VAL A 445 -21.14 44.33 -2.26
CA VAL A 445 -21.45 45.66 -1.68
C VAL A 445 -21.20 46.81 -2.67
N ALA A 446 -20.40 46.61 -3.72
CA ALA A 446 -20.21 47.59 -4.76
C ALA A 446 -21.59 47.96 -5.37
N PRO A 447 -22.05 49.20 -5.25
CA PRO A 447 -23.37 49.60 -5.74
C PRO A 447 -23.44 49.25 -7.23
N ARG A 448 -24.41 48.37 -7.58
CA ARG A 448 -24.74 48.17 -8.98
C ARG A 448 -24.91 49.56 -9.59
N ARG A 449 -23.97 49.97 -10.43
CA ARG A 449 -24.18 51.18 -11.26
C ARG A 449 -25.57 50.99 -11.84
N ARG A 450 -26.50 51.84 -11.37
CA ARG A 450 -27.82 51.90 -11.99
C ARG A 450 -27.60 52.01 -13.50
N PRO A 451 -28.24 51.19 -14.34
CA PRO A 451 -28.19 51.39 -15.76
C PRO A 451 -28.50 52.84 -16.00
N ALA A 452 -27.62 53.55 -16.69
CA ALA A 452 -27.87 54.94 -17.07
C ALA A 452 -29.23 54.96 -17.76
N LEU A 453 -30.19 55.67 -17.16
CA LEU A 453 -31.49 55.87 -17.80
C LEU A 453 -31.23 56.35 -19.22
N PRO A 454 -31.88 55.75 -20.24
CA PRO A 454 -31.73 56.22 -21.61
C PRO A 454 -32.06 57.71 -21.64
N ARG A 455 -31.11 58.53 -22.13
CA ARG A 455 -31.32 59.94 -22.31
C ARG A 455 -32.59 60.10 -23.15
N PRO A 456 -33.55 60.97 -22.73
CA PRO A 456 -34.74 61.19 -23.52
C PRO A 456 -34.30 61.66 -24.91
N PRO A 457 -34.94 61.19 -25.99
CA PRO A 457 -34.60 61.58 -27.34
C PRO A 457 -34.76 63.13 -27.50
N ARG A 458 -33.70 63.72 -28.05
CA ARG A 458 -33.68 65.17 -28.40
C ARG A 458 -34.91 65.44 -29.20
N ARG A 459 -35.78 66.33 -28.70
CA ARG A 459 -36.97 66.82 -29.45
C ARG A 459 -36.49 67.46 -30.75
N GLU A 460 -36.59 66.76 -31.84
CA GLU A 460 -36.58 67.37 -33.18
C GLU A 460 -37.83 68.21 -33.34
N ARG A 461 -37.64 69.48 -33.67
CA ARG A 461 -38.74 70.39 -34.01
C ARG A 461 -39.35 69.92 -35.33
N LEU A 462 -40.56 69.37 -35.29
CA LEU A 462 -41.36 69.04 -36.44
C LEU A 462 -41.92 70.35 -37.03
N PRO A 463 -41.89 70.49 -38.35
CA PRO A 463 -42.55 71.62 -39.03
C PRO A 463 -44.07 71.49 -38.96
N ARG A 464 -44.71 72.64 -38.77
CA ARG A 464 -46.16 72.78 -38.78
C ARG A 464 -46.75 72.42 -40.16
N GLY A 465 -47.77 71.58 -40.16
CA GLY A 465 -48.70 71.46 -41.29
C GLY A 465 -49.33 70.08 -41.43
N THR A 466 -50.57 70.09 -41.19
CA THR A 466 -51.74 69.50 -41.84
C THR A 466 -52.54 68.46 -41.04
N TRP A 467 -53.75 68.83 -40.86
CA TRP A 467 -54.91 68.14 -40.40
C TRP A 467 -55.20 66.86 -41.19
N PHE A 468 -55.48 65.70 -40.47
CA PHE A 468 -56.53 64.82 -40.93
C PHE A 468 -56.97 63.82 -39.81
N LYS A 469 -58.23 63.89 -39.46
CA LYS A 469 -59.27 62.93 -38.99
C LYS A 469 -58.94 61.74 -38.13
N ARG A 470 -59.56 61.78 -36.94
CA ARG A 470 -59.84 60.68 -36.01
C ARG A 470 -60.60 59.51 -36.67
N LYS A 471 -60.26 58.28 -36.20
CA LYS A 471 -61.23 57.18 -36.03
C LYS A 471 -61.00 56.51 -34.67
N PRO A 472 -62.05 56.13 -33.94
CA PRO A 472 -61.95 55.56 -32.60
C PRO A 472 -61.95 53.99 -32.62
N GLY A 473 -61.32 53.41 -31.62
CA GLY A 473 -61.68 52.06 -31.21
C GLY A 473 -60.54 51.06 -31.11
N ARG A 474 -60.12 50.74 -29.90
CA ARG A 474 -60.17 49.43 -29.25
C ARG A 474 -59.35 49.48 -27.94
N SER A 475 -60.06 49.15 -26.90
CA SER A 475 -59.54 49.04 -25.56
C SER A 475 -58.47 47.94 -25.45
N ALA A 476 -57.36 48.21 -24.74
CA ALA A 476 -56.38 47.24 -24.37
C ALA A 476 -56.82 46.49 -23.07
N PRO A 477 -56.58 45.19 -22.92
CA PRO A 477 -56.87 44.47 -21.69
C PRO A 477 -55.78 44.75 -20.63
N ALA A 478 -56.21 44.73 -19.35
CA ALA A 478 -55.42 44.94 -18.15
C ALA A 478 -54.39 43.82 -17.94
N PRO A 479 -53.22 44.10 -17.30
CA PRO A 479 -52.24 43.07 -16.96
C PRO A 479 -52.70 42.21 -15.79
N ALA A 480 -52.46 40.87 -15.90
CA ALA A 480 -52.71 39.87 -14.85
C ALA A 480 -51.62 39.95 -13.74
N PRO A 481 -51.96 39.55 -12.51
CA PRO A 481 -51.04 39.61 -11.35
C PRO A 481 -49.94 38.55 -11.46
N VAL A 482 -48.71 38.99 -11.13
CA VAL A 482 -47.49 38.16 -11.06
C VAL A 482 -47.60 37.22 -9.88
N ALA A 483 -47.52 35.90 -10.10
CA ALA A 483 -47.40 34.88 -9.09
C ALA A 483 -45.96 34.83 -8.57
N ALA A 484 -45.82 34.57 -7.26
CA ALA A 484 -44.54 34.49 -6.55
C ALA A 484 -43.73 33.25 -6.99
N ASP A 485 -42.41 33.48 -7.18
CA ASP A 485 -41.42 32.46 -7.53
C ASP A 485 -41.21 31.43 -6.41
N GLU A 486 -41.49 30.18 -6.69
CA GLU A 486 -40.95 29.06 -5.94
C GLU A 486 -39.66 28.55 -6.60
N PRO A 487 -38.67 28.08 -5.79
CA PRO A 487 -37.38 27.62 -6.33
C PRO A 487 -37.49 26.21 -6.92
N TYR A 488 -37.24 26.10 -8.22
CA TYR A 488 -37.18 24.82 -8.92
C TYR A 488 -35.92 24.04 -8.56
N LEU A 489 -36.12 22.81 -8.08
CA LEU A 489 -35.15 21.73 -8.12
C LEU A 489 -35.09 21.18 -9.54
N LEU A 490 -33.94 21.31 -10.19
CA LEU A 490 -33.62 20.63 -11.45
C LEU A 490 -33.41 19.13 -11.15
N LEU A 491 -34.32 18.31 -11.64
CA LEU A 491 -34.13 16.90 -11.89
C LEU A 491 -33.96 16.75 -13.40
N ASP A 492 -32.80 16.25 -13.81
CA ASP A 492 -32.54 15.84 -15.18
C ASP A 492 -33.43 14.62 -15.50
N ASP A 493 -34.25 14.79 -16.51
CA ASP A 493 -35.15 13.79 -17.08
C ASP A 493 -34.54 13.32 -18.41
N ASP A 494 -33.96 12.13 -18.41
CA ASP A 494 -33.64 11.42 -19.64
C ASP A 494 -34.77 10.44 -19.93
N GLY A 495 -35.54 10.81 -20.97
CA GLY A 495 -36.65 10.00 -21.44
C GLY A 495 -36.22 8.69 -22.08
N ASP A 496 -37.07 7.70 -21.94
CA ASP A 496 -37.25 6.67 -22.96
C ASP A 496 -38.71 6.17 -22.97
N ASP A 497 -39.18 6.07 -24.19
CA ASP A 497 -40.55 5.77 -24.61
C ASP A 497 -40.99 4.31 -24.34
N GLY A 498 -42.27 4.10 -24.13
CA GLY A 498 -42.84 2.79 -24.55
C GLY A 498 -43.90 2.11 -23.69
N ASP A 499 -45.14 2.39 -24.07
CA ASP A 499 -46.27 1.43 -24.15
C ASP A 499 -46.99 0.86 -22.92
N ASP A 500 -48.20 1.35 -22.81
CA ASP A 500 -49.49 0.67 -22.54
C ASP A 500 -49.55 -0.62 -21.69
N ARG A 501 -50.25 -0.58 -20.58
CA ARG A 501 -51.54 -1.27 -20.37
C ARG A 501 -52.09 -1.15 -18.93
N ALA A 502 -53.33 -0.71 -18.85
CA ALA A 502 -54.18 -0.67 -17.69
C ALA A 502 -54.30 -2.03 -16.96
N HIS A 503 -54.34 -2.03 -15.61
CA HIS A 503 -55.37 -2.72 -14.82
C HIS A 503 -55.19 -2.47 -13.30
N GLY A 504 -56.24 -1.99 -12.66
CA GLY A 504 -56.74 -2.52 -11.38
C GLY A 504 -56.02 -2.13 -10.10
N ALA A 505 -56.49 -1.12 -9.42
CA ALA A 505 -56.28 -0.98 -7.97
C ALA A 505 -57.10 -2.03 -7.21
N PRO A 506 -56.62 -2.50 -6.05
CA PRO A 506 -57.50 -2.61 -4.89
C PRO A 506 -56.91 -1.93 -3.63
N ASP A 507 -57.86 -1.31 -2.90
CA ASP A 507 -57.77 -0.89 -1.51
C ASP A 507 -57.25 -1.99 -0.60
N ASP A 508 -56.20 -1.68 0.21
CA ASP A 508 -56.00 -2.28 1.52
C ASP A 508 -54.91 -1.49 2.28
N LEU A 509 -55.36 -0.37 2.86
CA LEU A 509 -54.57 0.41 3.83
C LEU A 509 -55.22 0.30 5.23
N ARG A 510 -55.31 -0.91 5.79
CA ARG A 510 -55.78 -1.09 7.18
C ARG A 510 -54.97 -1.99 8.10
N ASP A 511 -53.85 -2.61 7.65
CA ASP A 511 -53.06 -3.57 8.47
C ASP A 511 -51.60 -3.18 8.72
N LEU A 512 -51.34 -1.91 9.00
CA LEU A 512 -49.97 -1.47 9.42
C LEU A 512 -49.94 -0.95 10.88
N ARG A 513 -50.82 -1.44 11.76
CA ARG A 513 -50.78 -1.08 13.19
C ARG A 513 -50.32 -2.17 14.16
N ASP A 514 -50.13 -3.41 13.72
CA ASP A 514 -49.80 -4.54 14.62
C ASP A 514 -48.39 -5.17 14.43
N LEU A 515 -47.45 -4.47 13.82
CA LEU A 515 -46.03 -4.90 13.77
C LEU A 515 -45.12 -4.03 14.65
N ARG A 516 -45.54 -3.82 15.91
CA ARG A 516 -44.74 -3.11 16.91
C ARG A 516 -44.44 -3.97 18.14
N ASP A 517 -44.35 -5.27 17.99
CA ASP A 517 -43.79 -6.15 19.01
C ASP A 517 -42.82 -7.16 18.39
N GLY A 518 -41.60 -6.92 18.65
CA GLY A 518 -40.51 -7.77 19.10
C GLY A 518 -40.23 -9.07 18.36
N THR A 519 -39.27 -9.05 17.45
CA THR A 519 -38.26 -10.12 17.42
C THR A 519 -37.02 -9.61 16.70
N ASP A 520 -35.95 -9.50 17.45
CA ASP A 520 -34.59 -9.17 16.99
C ASP A 520 -34.00 -10.42 16.32
N PRO A 521 -33.66 -10.42 15.03
CA PRO A 521 -33.14 -11.63 14.35
C PRO A 521 -31.66 -11.94 14.61
N PHE A 522 -30.96 -11.24 15.50
CA PHE A 522 -29.52 -11.43 15.73
C PHE A 522 -29.08 -11.71 17.18
N GLY A 523 -29.97 -12.23 18.04
CA GLY A 523 -29.61 -12.96 19.28
C GLY A 523 -28.32 -12.52 20.03
N LEU A 524 -28.02 -11.23 20.20
CA LEU A 524 -26.80 -10.73 20.87
C LEU A 524 -27.15 -9.66 21.92
N ARG A 525 -27.94 -10.04 22.94
CA ARG A 525 -27.91 -9.34 24.24
C ARG A 525 -28.07 -10.37 25.36
N PRO A 526 -27.08 -10.50 26.26
CA PRO A 526 -27.31 -11.25 27.51
C PRO A 526 -28.25 -10.46 28.40
N ARG A 527 -29.29 -11.14 28.89
CA ARG A 527 -30.21 -10.68 29.93
C ARG A 527 -29.45 -10.47 31.22
N PRO A 528 -29.65 -9.42 32.01
CA PRO A 528 -29.19 -9.35 33.38
C PRO A 528 -30.05 -10.27 34.24
N GLU A 529 -29.41 -11.26 34.87
CA GLU A 529 -30.03 -12.06 35.95
C GLU A 529 -30.06 -11.22 37.24
N PRO A 530 -31.07 -11.41 38.10
CA PRO A 530 -31.15 -10.75 39.39
C PRO A 530 -30.14 -11.37 40.36
N LEU A 531 -29.40 -10.53 41.04
CA LEU A 531 -28.48 -10.84 42.14
C LEU A 531 -29.31 -11.07 43.42
N ASP A 532 -29.65 -12.30 43.71
CA ASP A 532 -29.99 -12.77 45.05
C ASP A 532 -29.39 -14.17 45.21
N ASP A 533 -28.66 -14.36 46.34
CA ASP A 533 -28.00 -15.59 46.83
C ASP A 533 -26.51 -15.70 46.49
N LEU A 534 -25.71 -14.96 47.27
CA LEU A 534 -24.33 -15.30 47.55
C LEU A 534 -24.15 -15.68 49.05
N PRO A 535 -23.65 -16.90 49.36
CA PRO A 535 -23.27 -17.24 50.72
C PRO A 535 -21.97 -16.56 51.13
N THR A 536 -21.99 -15.97 52.29
CA THR A 536 -20.86 -15.33 52.99
C THR A 536 -19.72 -16.35 53.23
N ALA A 537 -18.56 -16.16 52.59
CA ALA A 537 -17.34 -16.87 52.91
C ALA A 537 -16.49 -16.11 53.91
N SER A 538 -16.10 -16.83 54.98
CA SER A 538 -15.23 -16.36 56.06
C SER A 538 -13.80 -16.09 55.57
N PRO A 539 -13.04 -15.19 56.21
CA PRO A 539 -11.68 -14.82 55.80
C PRO A 539 -10.66 -15.90 56.17
N PRO A 540 -9.60 -16.12 55.35
CA PRO A 540 -8.51 -17.02 55.67
C PRO A 540 -7.52 -16.39 56.68
N ALA A 541 -7.00 -17.29 57.57
CA ALA A 541 -6.01 -16.99 58.59
C ALA A 541 -4.64 -16.62 58.03
N ALA A 542 -3.92 -15.76 58.73
CA ALA A 542 -2.59 -15.30 58.41
C ALA A 542 -1.53 -16.42 58.50
N PRO A 543 -0.50 -16.45 57.62
CA PRO A 543 0.63 -17.33 57.77
C PRO A 543 1.68 -16.78 58.72
N GLY A 544 2.14 -17.64 59.63
CA GLY A 544 3.16 -17.36 60.61
C GLY A 544 4.57 -17.28 60.03
N ASP A 545 5.36 -16.47 60.74
CA ASP A 545 6.79 -16.27 60.58
C ASP A 545 7.59 -17.55 60.72
N THR A 546 8.50 -17.82 59.74
CA THR A 546 9.63 -18.76 59.93
C THR A 546 10.92 -18.10 59.47
N GLU A 547 11.77 -17.92 60.40
CA GLU A 547 13.13 -17.39 60.42
C GLU A 547 14.11 -18.26 59.58
N PRO A 548 15.09 -17.71 58.86
CA PRO A 548 16.10 -18.51 58.16
C PRO A 548 17.35 -18.76 59.03
N ARG A 549 17.82 -20.01 59.04
CA ARG A 549 19.12 -20.41 59.59
C ARG A 549 20.20 -20.42 58.50
N PRO A 550 21.46 -20.06 58.80
CA PRO A 550 22.56 -19.96 57.83
C PRO A 550 23.26 -21.30 57.59
N PRO A 551 24.05 -21.37 56.49
CA PRO A 551 24.69 -22.61 56.03
C PRO A 551 25.98 -22.93 56.75
N ALA A 552 26.27 -24.21 56.85
CA ALA A 552 27.59 -24.81 57.08
C ALA A 552 28.21 -25.24 55.75
#